data_49f347179e05eb570bbaca8d949463be
#
_entry.id   49f347179e05eb570bbaca8d949463be
#
_cell.length_a   1.000
_cell.length_b   1.000
_cell.length_c   1.000
_cell.angle_alpha   90.00
_cell.angle_beta   90.00
_cell.angle_gamma   90.00
#
_symmetry.space_group_name_H-M   'P 1'
#
loop_
_entity.id
_entity.type
_entity.pdbx_description
1 polymer ?
#
loop_
_entity_poly.entity_id
_entity_poly.type
_entity_poly.pdbx_seq_one_letter_code
_entity_poly.pdbx_strand_id
1 'polypeptide(L)'
;MRNLRILAAGFLFVLCAGQAVSRAEQNQVWTGSLVDASCYITDQTQTGDEHMGMKQCGAACLKMGRPAGMLTSDRKFFVLLAPAPDIADYVGQPIRVTGKLRNGSILVDKFEVKKAGAWVAVKLNAMM
;
A
#
# COMPACT_ATOMS: atom_id res chain seq x y z
N MET A 1 -75.55 2.89 27.85
CA MET A 1 -74.54 2.04 28.52
C MET A 1 -73.81 1.23 27.45
N ARG A 2 -72.60 1.60 27.06
CA ARG A 2 -71.58 0.68 26.55
C ARG A 2 -70.35 1.52 26.13
N ASN A 3 -69.33 1.43 26.95
CA ASN A 3 -68.09 2.12 26.81
C ASN A 3 -67.31 1.51 25.64
N LEU A 4 -67.08 2.29 24.59
CA LEU A 4 -66.17 1.93 23.47
C LEU A 4 -64.82 2.53 23.77
N ARG A 5 -63.88 1.72 24.26
CA ARG A 5 -62.47 2.08 24.46
C ARG A 5 -61.76 1.95 23.13
N ILE A 6 -61.41 3.06 22.50
CA ILE A 6 -60.54 3.10 21.34
C ILE A 6 -59.11 3.05 21.81
N LEU A 7 -58.43 1.91 21.59
CA LEU A 7 -56.98 1.76 21.78
C LEU A 7 -56.28 2.36 20.57
N ALA A 8 -55.67 3.54 20.74
CA ALA A 8 -54.79 4.12 19.76
C ALA A 8 -53.41 3.41 19.85
N ALA A 9 -53.15 2.50 18.92
CA ALA A 9 -51.85 1.89 18.73
C ALA A 9 -50.92 2.91 18.04
N GLY A 10 -50.06 3.55 18.82
CA GLY A 10 -49.01 4.42 18.31
C GLY A 10 -47.93 3.60 17.59
N PHE A 11 -47.86 3.75 16.29
CA PHE A 11 -46.82 3.16 15.43
C PHE A 11 -45.56 4.02 15.54
N LEU A 12 -44.63 3.61 16.41
CA LEU A 12 -43.35 4.27 16.57
C LEU A 12 -42.47 3.90 15.36
N PHE A 13 -42.41 4.78 14.36
CA PHE A 13 -41.50 4.66 13.21
C PHE A 13 -40.10 5.04 13.66
N VAL A 14 -39.26 4.05 14.02
CA VAL A 14 -37.85 4.27 14.28
C VAL A 14 -37.16 4.50 12.94
N LEU A 15 -36.90 5.78 12.61
CA LEU A 15 -36.01 6.15 11.53
C LEU A 15 -34.58 5.74 11.93
N CYS A 16 -34.13 4.57 11.50
CA CYS A 16 -32.71 4.26 11.43
C CYS A 16 -32.07 5.16 10.34
N ALA A 17 -31.63 6.34 10.75
CA ALA A 17 -30.74 7.15 9.95
C ALA A 17 -29.43 6.37 9.81
N GLY A 18 -29.27 5.65 8.69
CA GLY A 18 -28.03 5.03 8.30
C GLY A 18 -26.97 6.12 8.14
N GLN A 19 -26.15 6.30 9.17
CA GLN A 19 -24.95 7.12 9.07
C GLN A 19 -24.01 6.35 8.16
N ALA A 20 -23.93 6.76 6.89
CA ALA A 20 -22.84 6.41 6.01
C ALA A 20 -21.57 7.03 6.63
N VAL A 21 -20.88 6.22 7.46
CA VAL A 21 -19.56 6.57 7.95
C VAL A 21 -18.68 6.68 6.73
N SER A 22 -18.45 7.90 6.26
CA SER A 22 -17.42 8.20 5.29
C SER A 22 -16.12 7.72 5.91
N ARG A 23 -15.68 6.53 5.49
CA ARG A 23 -14.41 5.95 5.91
C ARG A 23 -13.34 6.85 5.31
N ALA A 24 -12.93 7.86 6.08
CA ALA A 24 -11.77 8.65 5.73
C ALA A 24 -10.66 7.65 5.44
N GLU A 25 -10.14 7.70 4.24
CA GLU A 25 -9.19 6.76 3.68
C GLU A 25 -7.87 6.87 4.45
N GLN A 26 -7.78 6.04 5.49
CA GLN A 26 -6.67 6.06 6.44
C GLN A 26 -5.41 5.50 5.79
N ASN A 27 -4.29 6.13 6.06
CA ASN A 27 -2.98 5.60 5.71
C ASN A 27 -2.79 4.24 6.38
N GLN A 28 -2.33 3.27 5.60
CA GLN A 28 -2.00 1.93 6.05
C GLN A 28 -0.48 1.75 6.01
N VAL A 29 0.01 0.75 6.73
CA VAL A 29 1.44 0.42 6.78
C VAL A 29 1.62 -1.00 6.25
N TRP A 30 2.56 -1.17 5.33
CA TRP A 30 2.96 -2.46 4.80
C TRP A 30 4.46 -2.67 5.00
N THR A 31 4.85 -3.93 5.16
CA THR A 31 6.26 -4.35 5.20
C THR A 31 6.51 -5.43 4.16
N GLY A 32 7.68 -5.42 3.59
CA GLY A 32 8.08 -6.38 2.57
C GLY A 32 9.50 -6.12 2.09
N SER A 33 9.83 -6.58 0.90
CA SER A 33 11.09 -6.30 0.21
C SER A 33 10.83 -5.44 -1.01
N LEU A 34 11.73 -4.50 -1.30
CA LEU A 34 11.68 -3.71 -2.53
C LEU A 34 12.13 -4.56 -3.71
N VAL A 35 11.38 -4.55 -4.78
CA VAL A 35 11.70 -5.26 -6.02
C VAL A 35 11.55 -4.36 -7.25
N ASP A 36 12.25 -4.67 -8.33
CA ASP A 36 11.91 -4.13 -9.65
C ASP A 36 10.60 -4.78 -10.12
N ALA A 37 9.55 -3.97 -10.23
CA ALA A 37 8.23 -4.48 -10.59
C ALA A 37 8.21 -5.11 -11.98
N SER A 38 8.95 -4.57 -12.95
CA SER A 38 8.99 -5.09 -14.32
C SER A 38 9.62 -6.47 -14.38
N CYS A 39 10.75 -6.65 -13.69
CA CYS A 39 11.45 -7.93 -13.64
C CYS A 39 10.63 -8.96 -12.87
N TYR A 40 10.09 -8.59 -11.71
CA TYR A 40 9.28 -9.50 -10.89
C TYR A 40 8.00 -9.97 -11.59
N ILE A 41 7.31 -9.10 -12.32
CA ILE A 41 6.09 -9.46 -13.08
C ILE A 41 6.44 -10.43 -14.22
N THR A 42 7.59 -10.26 -14.84
CA THR A 42 8.05 -11.13 -15.92
C THR A 42 8.52 -12.50 -15.40
N ASP A 43 9.25 -12.49 -14.28
CA ASP A 43 9.78 -13.67 -13.62
C ASP A 43 9.77 -13.47 -12.10
N GLN A 44 8.87 -14.15 -11.40
CA GLN A 44 8.68 -14.03 -9.96
C GLN A 44 9.85 -14.52 -9.10
N THR A 45 10.89 -15.10 -9.71
CA THR A 45 12.14 -15.44 -9.03
C THR A 45 13.08 -14.24 -8.89
N GLN A 46 12.85 -13.16 -9.64
CA GLN A 46 13.65 -11.93 -9.65
C GLN A 46 13.25 -11.01 -8.47
N THR A 47 13.63 -11.40 -7.27
CA THR A 47 13.24 -10.70 -6.02
C THR A 47 14.36 -9.85 -5.40
N GLY A 48 15.60 -10.04 -5.85
CA GLY A 48 16.77 -9.30 -5.37
C GLY A 48 17.17 -8.17 -6.31
N ASP A 49 18.39 -7.69 -6.14
CA ASP A 49 18.98 -6.66 -7.01
C ASP A 49 19.78 -7.27 -8.17
N GLU A 50 20.18 -8.53 -8.04
CA GLU A 50 20.86 -9.28 -9.12
C GLU A 50 19.85 -10.05 -9.94
N HIS A 51 19.78 -9.74 -11.23
CA HIS A 51 18.91 -10.40 -12.19
C HIS A 51 19.72 -10.98 -13.35
N MET A 52 19.47 -12.25 -13.71
CA MET A 52 20.14 -12.91 -14.85
C MET A 52 21.68 -12.81 -14.82
N GLY A 53 22.28 -12.85 -13.63
CA GLY A 53 23.72 -12.71 -13.42
C GLY A 53 24.25 -11.29 -13.49
N MET A 54 23.39 -10.29 -13.69
CA MET A 54 23.77 -8.87 -13.68
C MET A 54 23.56 -8.28 -12.28
N LYS A 55 24.67 -7.90 -11.65
CA LYS A 55 24.64 -7.21 -10.35
C LYS A 55 24.01 -5.83 -10.49
N GLN A 56 23.25 -5.42 -9.49
CA GLN A 56 22.58 -4.11 -9.44
C GLN A 56 21.61 -3.86 -10.62
N CYS A 57 21.11 -4.91 -11.24
CA CYS A 57 20.18 -4.79 -12.35
C CYS A 57 18.87 -4.14 -11.91
N GLY A 58 18.32 -4.54 -10.77
CA GLY A 58 17.11 -3.97 -10.22
C GLY A 58 17.27 -2.48 -9.89
N ALA A 59 18.35 -2.11 -9.20
CA ALA A 59 18.67 -0.71 -8.89
C ALA A 59 18.83 0.13 -10.17
N ALA A 60 19.54 -0.37 -11.17
CA ALA A 60 19.72 0.33 -12.45
C ALA A 60 18.38 0.57 -13.15
N CYS A 61 17.48 -0.40 -13.14
CA CYS A 61 16.15 -0.28 -13.72
C CYS A 61 15.31 0.82 -13.01
N LEU A 62 15.31 0.84 -11.68
CA LEU A 62 14.59 1.86 -10.92
C LEU A 62 15.20 3.26 -11.14
N LYS A 63 16.53 3.38 -11.23
CA LYS A 63 17.22 4.65 -11.57
C LYS A 63 16.82 5.19 -12.94
N MET A 64 16.50 4.31 -13.88
CA MET A 64 15.95 4.69 -15.19
C MET A 64 14.46 5.01 -15.16
N GLY A 65 13.82 5.00 -13.98
CA GLY A 65 12.41 5.32 -13.84
C GLY A 65 11.45 4.14 -14.05
N ARG A 66 11.96 2.90 -14.09
CA ARG A 66 11.08 1.73 -14.11
C ARG A 66 10.30 1.62 -12.80
N PRO A 67 9.08 1.05 -12.82
CA PRO A 67 8.23 1.00 -11.64
C PRO A 67 8.85 0.12 -10.54
N ALA A 68 8.76 0.60 -9.31
CA ALA A 68 9.10 -0.14 -8.12
C ALA A 68 7.92 -0.99 -7.65
N GLY A 69 8.21 -2.11 -7.00
CA GLY A 69 7.23 -2.98 -6.37
C GLY A 69 7.63 -3.35 -4.96
N MET A 70 6.66 -3.80 -4.18
CA MET A 70 6.88 -4.41 -2.88
C MET A 70 6.33 -5.82 -2.87
N LEU A 71 7.15 -6.76 -2.41
CA LEU A 71 6.77 -8.14 -2.17
C LEU A 71 6.71 -8.40 -0.67
N THR A 72 5.52 -8.70 -0.16
CA THR A 72 5.31 -9.01 1.27
C THR A 72 5.75 -10.44 1.61
N SER A 73 5.88 -10.73 2.90
CA SER A 73 6.28 -12.07 3.37
C SER A 73 5.25 -13.17 3.02
N ASP A 74 3.98 -12.80 2.88
CA ASP A 74 2.89 -13.68 2.41
C ASP A 74 2.75 -13.69 0.87
N ARG A 75 3.79 -13.20 0.16
CA ARG A 75 3.92 -13.18 -1.30
C ARG A 75 2.86 -12.35 -2.02
N LYS A 76 2.26 -11.38 -1.37
CA LYS A 76 1.46 -10.36 -2.04
C LYS A 76 2.37 -9.33 -2.69
N PHE A 77 2.04 -8.98 -3.91
CA PHE A 77 2.79 -8.00 -4.69
C PHE A 77 1.96 -6.72 -4.86
N PHE A 78 2.62 -5.57 -4.66
CA PHE A 78 2.04 -4.25 -4.86
C PHE A 78 3.00 -3.40 -5.68
N VAL A 79 2.47 -2.69 -6.69
CA VAL A 79 3.22 -1.61 -7.33
C VAL A 79 3.26 -0.42 -6.38
N LEU A 80 4.44 0.20 -6.25
CA LEU A 80 4.64 1.40 -5.44
C LEU A 80 4.57 2.64 -6.33
N LEU A 81 3.62 3.51 -6.06
CA LEU A 81 3.54 4.83 -6.67
C LEU A 81 4.41 5.78 -5.85
N ALA A 82 5.70 5.78 -6.17
CA ALA A 82 6.76 6.57 -5.56
C ALA A 82 7.81 6.92 -6.63
N PRO A 83 8.65 7.97 -6.41
CA PRO A 83 9.79 8.26 -7.28
C PRO A 83 10.79 7.10 -7.23
N ALA A 84 10.75 6.21 -8.22
CA ALA A 84 11.59 5.00 -8.24
C ALA A 84 13.10 5.28 -8.12
N PRO A 85 13.66 6.35 -8.74
CA PRO A 85 15.08 6.66 -8.56
C PRO A 85 15.49 6.94 -7.11
N ASP A 86 14.62 7.52 -6.29
CA ASP A 86 14.93 7.86 -4.88
C ASP A 86 15.09 6.63 -4.00
N ILE A 87 14.47 5.51 -4.38
CA ILE A 87 14.45 4.27 -3.62
C ILE A 87 15.26 3.14 -4.27
N ALA A 88 15.88 3.40 -5.42
CA ALA A 88 16.55 2.41 -6.25
C ALA A 88 17.66 1.64 -5.51
N ASP A 89 18.43 2.32 -4.67
CA ASP A 89 19.56 1.71 -3.95
C ASP A 89 19.14 0.69 -2.88
N TYR A 90 17.84 0.53 -2.65
CA TYR A 90 17.28 -0.37 -1.64
C TYR A 90 16.62 -1.63 -2.23
N VAL A 91 16.76 -1.89 -3.53
CA VAL A 91 16.24 -3.11 -4.17
C VAL A 91 16.78 -4.35 -3.46
N GLY A 92 15.91 -5.30 -3.17
CA GLY A 92 16.20 -6.52 -2.41
C GLY A 92 16.24 -6.34 -0.89
N GLN A 93 16.14 -5.10 -0.37
CA GLN A 93 16.18 -4.83 1.06
C GLN A 93 14.79 -4.83 1.70
N PRO A 94 14.69 -5.13 3.01
CA PRO A 94 13.45 -4.97 3.76
C PRO A 94 13.04 -3.51 3.84
N ILE A 95 11.78 -3.24 3.49
CA ILE A 95 11.18 -1.90 3.48
C ILE A 95 9.89 -1.87 4.29
N ARG A 96 9.54 -0.68 4.76
CA ARG A 96 8.25 -0.34 5.34
C ARG A 96 7.67 0.86 4.61
N VAL A 97 6.44 0.72 4.15
CA VAL A 97 5.75 1.74 3.36
C VAL A 97 4.48 2.16 4.09
N THR A 98 4.28 3.46 4.25
CA THR A 98 3.03 4.04 4.72
C THR A 98 2.36 4.76 3.54
N GLY A 99 1.07 4.56 3.36
CA GLY A 99 0.36 5.18 2.25
C GLY A 99 -1.08 4.70 2.11
N LYS A 100 -1.62 4.80 0.91
CA LYS A 100 -3.00 4.44 0.57
C LYS A 100 -3.03 3.40 -0.54
N LEU A 101 -3.83 2.35 -0.34
CA LEU A 101 -4.07 1.36 -1.40
C LEU A 101 -5.06 1.92 -2.42
N ARG A 102 -4.67 1.89 -3.69
CA ARG A 102 -5.46 2.35 -4.84
C ARG A 102 -5.34 1.34 -5.98
N ASN A 103 -6.43 0.71 -6.35
CA ASN A 103 -6.47 -0.20 -7.51
C ASN A 103 -5.32 -1.23 -7.53
N GLY A 104 -4.99 -1.81 -6.36
CA GLY A 104 -3.90 -2.78 -6.24
C GLY A 104 -2.50 -2.19 -6.16
N SER A 105 -2.35 -0.87 -6.21
CA SER A 105 -1.09 -0.15 -6.03
C SER A 105 -1.09 0.65 -4.73
N ILE A 106 0.08 0.91 -4.15
CA ILE A 106 0.23 1.74 -2.96
C ILE A 106 0.72 3.12 -3.37
N LEU A 107 -0.10 4.15 -3.13
CA LEU A 107 0.34 5.54 -3.17
C LEU A 107 1.15 5.80 -1.91
N VAL A 108 2.46 6.03 -2.09
CA VAL A 108 3.43 6.07 -0.99
C VAL A 108 3.52 7.48 -0.42
N ASP A 109 3.19 7.62 0.87
CA ASP A 109 3.38 8.88 1.61
C ASP A 109 4.72 8.87 2.36
N LYS A 110 5.15 7.69 2.87
CA LYS A 110 6.42 7.51 3.57
C LYS A 110 7.06 6.19 3.20
N PHE A 111 8.35 6.23 2.92
CA PHE A 111 9.17 5.07 2.63
C PHE A 111 10.31 4.95 3.65
N GLU A 112 10.50 3.76 4.20
CA GLU A 112 11.54 3.46 5.17
C GLU A 112 12.26 2.18 4.79
N VAL A 113 13.55 2.14 5.04
CA VAL A 113 14.40 0.96 4.85
C VAL A 113 14.92 0.47 6.19
N LYS A 114 15.08 -0.83 6.36
CA LYS A 114 15.63 -1.40 7.58
C LYS A 114 17.15 -1.36 7.54
N LYS A 115 17.79 -0.59 8.44
CA LYS A 115 19.25 -0.49 8.60
C LYS A 115 19.63 -0.80 10.03
N ALA A 116 20.55 -1.73 10.23
CA ALA A 116 21.02 -2.14 11.55
C ALA A 116 19.87 -2.39 12.56
N GLY A 117 18.78 -3.04 12.10
CA GLY A 117 17.62 -3.35 12.94
C GLY A 117 16.61 -2.22 13.11
N ALA A 118 16.91 -0.99 12.71
CA ALA A 118 16.03 0.18 12.83
C ALA A 118 15.42 0.56 11.47
N TRP A 119 14.21 1.15 11.49
CA TRP A 119 13.58 1.74 10.33
C TRP A 119 14.07 3.17 10.12
N VAL A 120 14.65 3.43 8.96
CA VAL A 120 15.20 4.74 8.58
C VAL A 120 14.41 5.28 7.41
N ALA A 121 13.87 6.48 7.58
CA ALA A 121 13.11 7.14 6.52
C ALA A 121 14.03 7.56 5.35
N VAL A 122 13.55 7.32 4.15
CA VAL A 122 14.18 7.78 2.89
C VAL A 122 13.41 9.00 2.41
N LYS A 123 14.10 10.07 2.07
CA LYS A 123 13.49 11.26 1.51
C LYS A 123 13.02 10.95 0.09
N LEU A 124 11.73 11.14 -0.14
CA LEU A 124 11.14 11.08 -1.47
C LEU A 124 11.05 12.50 -2.03
N ASN A 125 11.51 12.70 -3.26
CA ASN A 125 11.25 13.95 -3.96
C ASN A 125 9.78 13.98 -4.38
N ALA A 126 9.16 15.16 -4.32
CA ALA A 126 7.76 15.28 -4.72
C ALA A 126 7.61 14.86 -6.19
N MET A 127 6.65 13.99 -6.46
CA MET A 127 6.20 13.76 -7.83
C MET A 127 5.45 15.04 -8.26
N MET A 128 6.06 15.81 -9.17
CA MET A 128 5.41 16.96 -9.79
C MET A 128 4.46 16.51 -10.90
#